data_6d5ee9cd8901da1d1d8f277cf9b34cab
#
_entry.id   6d5ee9cd8901da1d1d8f277cf9b34cab
#
_cell.length_a   1.000
_cell.length_b   1.000
_cell.length_c   1.000
_cell.angle_alpha   90.00
_cell.angle_beta   90.00
_cell.angle_gamma   90.00
#
_symmetry.space_group_name_H-M   'P 1'
#
loop_
_entity.id
_entity.type
_entity.pdbx_description
1 polymer ?
#
loop_
_entity_poly.entity_id
_entity_poly.type
_entity_poly.pdbx_seq_one_letter_code
_entity_poly.pdbx_strand_id
1 'polypeptide(L)'
;MIEMVPNWHPTFVHFTVALLSITATIHLLSHFLPKGEMANQLTIVARWNLWIGVACTLLTVAAGWYAYNTVAHDAPSHSAMTVHRNWAMATFALLLVIAGWEYYLSRRGKDKGWLFTGLLVIAAGLLLSTAWHGGELVYRYGLGVMSMPKPEGTGHSHEHGDMSMHGEVMLHDEDGHARSHDDATDEASMVTKASPYPSAGNAATQELARSTVISITS
;
A
#
# COMPACT_ATOMS: atom_id res chain seq x y z
N MET A 1 -7.94 -7.03 -26.05
CA MET A 1 -8.66 -6.71 -24.81
C MET A 1 -7.60 -6.26 -23.80
N ILE A 2 -7.77 -5.12 -23.19
CA ILE A 2 -6.89 -4.69 -22.08
C ILE A 2 -7.34 -5.52 -20.88
N GLU A 3 -6.60 -6.58 -20.57
CA GLU A 3 -6.79 -7.30 -19.31
C GLU A 3 -6.33 -6.40 -18.18
N MET A 4 -7.25 -5.85 -17.41
CA MET A 4 -6.95 -5.12 -16.18
C MET A 4 -6.74 -6.16 -15.08
N VAL A 5 -5.51 -6.62 -14.99
CA VAL A 5 -5.09 -7.69 -14.08
C VAL A 5 -4.67 -7.08 -12.75
N PRO A 6 -4.89 -7.75 -11.65
CA PRO A 6 -5.67 -8.98 -11.44
C PRO A 6 -7.10 -8.71 -10.96
N ASN A 7 -7.46 -7.44 -10.66
CA ASN A 7 -8.80 -7.09 -10.19
C ASN A 7 -9.07 -5.57 -10.24
N TRP A 8 -10.36 -5.20 -10.22
CA TRP A 8 -10.82 -3.80 -10.27
C TRP A 8 -10.72 -3.06 -8.92
N HIS A 9 -10.41 -3.78 -7.85
CA HIS A 9 -10.39 -3.21 -6.49
C HIS A 9 -9.49 -1.97 -6.37
N PRO A 10 -8.23 -1.97 -6.82
CA PRO A 10 -7.35 -0.79 -6.72
C PRO A 10 -7.93 0.45 -7.44
N THR A 11 -8.59 0.25 -8.57
CA THR A 11 -9.22 1.36 -9.32
C THR A 11 -10.30 2.05 -8.50
N PHE A 12 -11.22 1.28 -7.89
CA PHE A 12 -12.30 1.84 -7.09
C PHE A 12 -11.82 2.44 -5.77
N VAL A 13 -10.75 1.91 -5.17
CA VAL A 13 -10.14 2.45 -3.94
C VAL A 13 -9.77 3.92 -4.10
N HIS A 14 -9.20 4.33 -5.24
CA HIS A 14 -8.79 5.73 -5.46
C HIS A 14 -9.97 6.69 -5.38
N PHE A 15 -11.10 6.35 -5.99
CA PHE A 15 -12.32 7.16 -5.93
C PHE A 15 -12.88 7.24 -4.51
N THR A 16 -12.92 6.09 -3.81
CA THR A 16 -13.39 6.03 -2.43
C THR A 16 -12.55 6.93 -1.52
N VAL A 17 -11.22 6.80 -1.56
CA VAL A 17 -10.30 7.58 -0.72
C VAL A 17 -10.41 9.07 -1.03
N ALA A 18 -10.39 9.45 -2.31
CA ALA A 18 -10.45 10.85 -2.72
C ALA A 18 -11.77 11.52 -2.27
N LEU A 19 -12.91 10.95 -2.62
CA LEU A 19 -14.23 11.55 -2.35
C LEU A 19 -14.52 11.67 -0.87
N LEU A 20 -14.21 10.64 -0.08
CA LEU A 20 -14.51 10.64 1.35
C LEU A 20 -13.55 11.54 2.14
N SER A 21 -12.26 11.60 1.75
CA SER A 21 -11.32 12.53 2.34
C SER A 21 -11.70 13.98 2.07
N ILE A 22 -12.10 14.29 0.83
CA ILE A 22 -12.60 15.62 0.47
C ILE A 22 -13.88 15.94 1.26
N THR A 23 -14.81 14.97 1.43
CA THR A 23 -16.02 15.17 2.23
C THR A 23 -15.69 15.57 3.66
N ALA A 24 -14.79 14.84 4.33
CA ALA A 24 -14.39 15.16 5.69
C ALA A 24 -13.72 16.54 5.79
N THR A 25 -12.85 16.87 4.84
CA THR A 25 -12.15 18.16 4.78
C THR A 25 -13.14 19.31 4.58
N ILE A 26 -14.05 19.21 3.62
CA ILE A 26 -15.04 20.27 3.34
C ILE A 26 -15.97 20.46 4.54
N HIS A 27 -16.43 19.37 5.15
CA HIS A 27 -17.25 19.45 6.34
C HIS A 27 -16.53 20.14 7.51
N LEU A 28 -15.27 19.79 7.75
CA LEU A 28 -14.47 20.41 8.77
C LEU A 28 -14.27 21.92 8.49
N LEU A 29 -13.92 22.27 7.26
CA LEU A 29 -13.73 23.66 6.84
C LEU A 29 -15.02 24.48 6.97
N SER A 30 -16.19 23.90 6.67
CA SER A 30 -17.47 24.60 6.74
C SER A 30 -17.80 25.14 8.13
N HIS A 31 -17.23 24.55 9.19
CA HIS A 31 -17.41 25.03 10.56
C HIS A 31 -16.61 26.30 10.87
N PHE A 32 -15.57 26.59 10.12
CA PHE A 32 -14.72 27.77 10.30
C PHE A 32 -15.12 28.94 9.39
N LEU A 33 -16.03 28.71 8.44
CA LEU A 33 -16.51 29.76 7.57
C LEU A 33 -17.72 30.49 8.17
N PRO A 34 -17.86 31.81 7.93
CA PRO A 34 -19.06 32.55 8.27
C PRO A 34 -20.27 31.91 7.57
N LYS A 35 -21.42 31.93 8.30
CA LYS A 35 -22.70 31.49 7.71
C LYS A 35 -23.03 32.38 6.51
N GLY A 36 -23.19 31.76 5.33
CA GLY A 36 -23.45 32.47 4.07
C GLY A 36 -23.52 31.51 2.89
N GLU A 37 -23.61 32.07 1.72
CA GLU A 37 -23.78 31.32 0.45
C GLU A 37 -22.62 30.32 0.25
N MET A 38 -21.38 30.71 0.52
CA MET A 38 -20.21 29.84 0.41
C MET A 38 -20.31 28.61 1.29
N ALA A 39 -20.67 28.78 2.57
CA ALA A 39 -20.82 27.66 3.51
C ALA A 39 -21.95 26.71 3.08
N ASN A 40 -23.04 27.25 2.53
CA ASN A 40 -24.13 26.45 2.01
C ASN A 40 -23.69 25.62 0.79
N GLN A 41 -22.98 26.22 -0.16
CA GLN A 41 -22.48 25.54 -1.35
C GLN A 41 -21.51 24.39 -0.96
N LEU A 42 -20.57 24.66 -0.04
CA LEU A 42 -19.66 23.64 0.46
C LEU A 42 -20.41 22.46 1.13
N THR A 43 -21.46 22.75 1.88
CA THR A 43 -22.30 21.71 2.51
C THR A 43 -22.99 20.84 1.45
N ILE A 44 -23.47 21.46 0.36
CA ILE A 44 -24.09 20.73 -0.78
C ILE A 44 -23.05 19.85 -1.47
N VAL A 45 -21.86 20.39 -1.75
CA VAL A 45 -20.76 19.64 -2.38
C VAL A 45 -20.32 18.47 -1.49
N ALA A 46 -20.14 18.70 -0.18
CA ALA A 46 -19.78 17.64 0.77
C ALA A 46 -20.83 16.52 0.80
N ARG A 47 -22.12 16.88 0.74
CA ARG A 47 -23.21 15.91 0.70
C ARG A 47 -23.17 15.04 -0.55
N TRP A 48 -22.99 15.63 -1.73
CA TRP A 48 -22.90 14.86 -2.97
C TRP A 48 -21.64 13.98 -3.00
N ASN A 49 -20.50 14.51 -2.55
CA ASN A 49 -19.28 13.71 -2.42
C ASN A 49 -19.44 12.53 -1.46
N LEU A 50 -20.15 12.71 -0.34
CA LEU A 50 -20.48 11.62 0.58
C LEU A 50 -21.26 10.50 -0.12
N TRP A 51 -22.35 10.86 -0.83
CA TRP A 51 -23.20 9.87 -1.48
C TRP A 51 -22.49 9.13 -2.61
N ILE A 52 -21.76 9.87 -3.47
CA ILE A 52 -20.96 9.26 -4.54
C ILE A 52 -19.82 8.42 -3.93
N GLY A 53 -19.17 8.91 -2.89
CA GLY A 53 -18.13 8.19 -2.16
C GLY A 53 -18.64 6.88 -1.54
N VAL A 54 -19.82 6.88 -0.93
CA VAL A 54 -20.44 5.66 -0.39
C VAL A 54 -20.80 4.68 -1.51
N ALA A 55 -21.32 5.16 -2.64
CA ALA A 55 -21.59 4.31 -3.80
C ALA A 55 -20.29 3.68 -4.36
N CYS A 56 -19.22 4.47 -4.48
CA CYS A 56 -17.90 3.95 -4.85
C CYS A 56 -17.37 2.94 -3.82
N THR A 57 -17.62 3.16 -2.52
CA THR A 57 -17.20 2.24 -1.46
C THR A 57 -17.91 0.89 -1.58
N LEU A 58 -19.18 0.86 -1.95
CA LEU A 58 -19.89 -0.38 -2.23
C LEU A 58 -19.22 -1.19 -3.35
N LEU A 59 -18.85 -0.52 -4.45
CA LEU A 59 -18.13 -1.16 -5.55
C LEU A 59 -16.73 -1.63 -5.11
N THR A 60 -16.05 -0.81 -4.31
CA THR A 60 -14.72 -1.14 -3.75
C THR A 60 -14.79 -2.39 -2.87
N VAL A 61 -15.79 -2.47 -1.98
CA VAL A 61 -15.99 -3.64 -1.09
C VAL A 61 -16.33 -4.88 -1.90
N ALA A 62 -17.21 -4.78 -2.90
CA ALA A 62 -17.56 -5.90 -3.77
C ALA A 62 -16.35 -6.41 -4.56
N ALA A 63 -15.58 -5.50 -5.17
CA ALA A 63 -14.35 -5.85 -5.88
C ALA A 63 -13.26 -6.41 -4.95
N GLY A 64 -13.14 -5.86 -3.73
CA GLY A 64 -12.22 -6.35 -2.70
C GLY A 64 -12.58 -7.74 -2.19
N TRP A 65 -13.87 -8.02 -2.03
CA TRP A 65 -14.34 -9.35 -1.67
C TRP A 65 -14.04 -10.39 -2.75
N TYR A 66 -14.24 -10.01 -4.02
CA TYR A 66 -13.84 -10.83 -5.15
C TYR A 66 -12.34 -11.09 -5.16
N ALA A 67 -11.52 -10.04 -4.98
CA ALA A 67 -10.06 -10.14 -4.93
C ALA A 67 -9.60 -11.05 -3.78
N TYR A 68 -10.18 -10.92 -2.59
CA TYR A 68 -9.86 -11.74 -1.42
C TYR A 68 -10.01 -13.24 -1.69
N ASN A 69 -10.97 -13.63 -2.52
CA ASN A 69 -11.25 -15.03 -2.83
C ASN A 69 -10.55 -15.56 -4.10
N THR A 70 -9.99 -14.70 -4.94
CA THR A 70 -9.46 -15.09 -6.26
C THR A 70 -7.98 -14.83 -6.45
N VAL A 71 -7.39 -13.88 -5.73
CA VAL A 71 -5.95 -13.57 -5.85
C VAL A 71 -5.14 -14.66 -5.17
N ALA A 72 -4.17 -15.24 -5.89
CA ALA A 72 -3.25 -16.22 -5.33
C ALA A 72 -2.38 -15.58 -4.24
N HIS A 73 -2.23 -16.26 -3.09
CA HIS A 73 -1.49 -15.76 -1.93
C HIS A 73 -1.01 -16.91 -1.05
N ASP A 74 0.02 -16.64 -0.23
CA ASP A 74 0.57 -17.55 0.76
C ASP A 74 -0.03 -17.31 2.17
N ALA A 75 0.35 -18.10 3.16
CA ALA A 75 -0.18 -17.98 4.52
C ALA A 75 0.13 -16.63 5.21
N PRO A 76 1.34 -16.04 5.10
CA PRO A 76 1.62 -14.71 5.63
C PRO A 76 0.76 -13.61 5.01
N SER A 77 0.64 -13.60 3.68
CA SER A 77 -0.18 -12.60 2.97
C SER A 77 -1.67 -12.78 3.24
N HIS A 78 -2.15 -14.02 3.45
CA HIS A 78 -3.54 -14.28 3.88
C HIS A 78 -3.87 -13.59 5.21
N SER A 79 -2.96 -13.67 6.18
CA SER A 79 -3.12 -12.99 7.47
C SER A 79 -3.22 -11.47 7.28
N ALA A 80 -2.32 -10.88 6.49
CA ALA A 80 -2.34 -9.46 6.19
C ALA A 80 -3.61 -9.03 5.42
N MET A 81 -4.07 -9.84 4.45
CA MET A 81 -5.35 -9.61 3.74
C MET A 81 -6.54 -9.61 4.71
N THR A 82 -6.53 -10.49 5.69
CA THR A 82 -7.58 -10.56 6.70
C THR A 82 -7.61 -9.31 7.59
N VAL A 83 -6.45 -8.80 7.99
CA VAL A 83 -6.34 -7.53 8.74
C VAL A 83 -6.88 -6.37 7.90
N HIS A 84 -6.44 -6.22 6.65
CA HIS A 84 -6.93 -5.19 5.74
C HIS A 84 -8.46 -5.28 5.57
N ARG A 85 -9.01 -6.48 5.35
CA ARG A 85 -10.45 -6.71 5.23
C ARG A 85 -11.21 -6.25 6.46
N ASN A 86 -10.71 -6.56 7.66
CA ASN A 86 -11.39 -6.19 8.91
C ASN A 86 -11.44 -4.66 9.08
N TRP A 87 -10.35 -3.94 8.77
CA TRP A 87 -10.32 -2.48 8.73
C TRP A 87 -11.27 -1.92 7.68
N ALA A 88 -11.30 -2.50 6.49
CA ALA A 88 -12.21 -2.10 5.42
C ALA A 88 -13.68 -2.27 5.81
N MET A 89 -14.03 -3.39 6.44
CA MET A 89 -15.41 -3.64 6.88
C MET A 89 -15.84 -2.70 8.02
N ALA A 90 -14.94 -2.40 8.97
CA ALA A 90 -15.21 -1.42 10.03
C ALA A 90 -15.43 -0.01 9.45
N THR A 91 -14.57 0.41 8.52
CA THR A 91 -14.70 1.69 7.81
C THR A 91 -16.02 1.75 7.03
N PHE A 92 -16.34 0.71 6.29
CA PHE A 92 -17.58 0.62 5.51
C PHE A 92 -18.84 0.71 6.40
N ALA A 93 -18.87 -0.04 7.50
CA ALA A 93 -19.99 0.00 8.45
C ALA A 93 -20.21 1.42 9.01
N LEU A 94 -19.12 2.10 9.42
CA LEU A 94 -19.20 3.47 9.89
C LEU A 94 -19.69 4.44 8.81
N LEU A 95 -19.26 4.28 7.57
CA LEU A 95 -19.70 5.11 6.45
C LEU A 95 -21.20 4.94 6.16
N LEU A 96 -21.74 3.71 6.26
CA LEU A 96 -23.17 3.47 6.13
C LEU A 96 -23.97 4.16 7.25
N VAL A 97 -23.47 4.13 8.48
CA VAL A 97 -24.08 4.84 9.61
C VAL A 97 -24.10 6.35 9.37
N ILE A 98 -22.96 6.92 8.92
CA ILE A 98 -22.85 8.35 8.61
C ILE A 98 -23.79 8.73 7.45
N ALA A 99 -23.87 7.94 6.39
CA ALA A 99 -24.73 8.21 5.26
C ALA A 99 -26.22 8.14 5.67
N GLY A 100 -26.62 7.14 6.46
CA GLY A 100 -27.97 7.03 7.00
C GLY A 100 -28.32 8.21 7.90
N TRP A 101 -27.37 8.67 8.73
CA TRP A 101 -27.55 9.84 9.59
C TRP A 101 -27.63 11.14 8.78
N GLU A 102 -26.79 11.29 7.76
CA GLU A 102 -26.88 12.40 6.81
C GLU A 102 -28.26 12.49 6.17
N TYR A 103 -28.76 11.37 5.66
CA TYR A 103 -30.09 11.28 5.09
C TYR A 103 -31.18 11.70 6.07
N TYR A 104 -31.12 11.20 7.32
CA TYR A 104 -32.05 11.56 8.36
C TYR A 104 -32.06 13.06 8.69
N LEU A 105 -30.86 13.65 8.87
CA LEU A 105 -30.72 15.07 9.18
C LEU A 105 -31.21 15.95 8.01
N SER A 106 -30.85 15.60 6.78
CA SER A 106 -31.28 16.32 5.59
C SER A 106 -32.78 16.28 5.37
N ARG A 107 -33.44 15.14 5.65
CA ARG A 107 -34.92 15.01 5.60
C ARG A 107 -35.62 15.85 6.66
N ARG A 108 -34.96 16.10 7.77
CA ARG A 108 -35.49 16.88 8.89
C ARG A 108 -35.10 18.37 8.82
N GLY A 109 -34.34 18.80 7.80
CA GLY A 109 -33.86 20.17 7.70
C GLY A 109 -32.98 20.58 8.89
N LYS A 110 -32.28 19.60 9.53
CA LYS A 110 -31.42 19.86 10.68
C LYS A 110 -29.98 20.11 10.25
N ASP A 111 -29.34 21.04 10.91
CA ASP A 111 -27.91 21.32 10.72
C ASP A 111 -27.05 20.15 11.21
N LYS A 112 -25.95 19.93 10.50
CA LYS A 112 -24.94 18.93 10.85
C LYS A 112 -23.96 19.56 11.83
N GLY A 113 -24.07 19.13 13.10
CA GLY A 113 -23.24 19.64 14.18
C GLY A 113 -21.83 19.01 14.21
N TRP A 114 -21.02 19.45 15.18
CA TRP A 114 -19.65 18.96 15.39
C TRP A 114 -19.55 17.44 15.57
N LEU A 115 -20.58 16.80 16.15
CA LEU A 115 -20.58 15.35 16.30
C LEU A 115 -20.57 14.63 14.94
N PHE A 116 -21.35 15.11 13.97
CA PHE A 116 -21.35 14.57 12.61
C PHE A 116 -19.99 14.74 11.93
N THR A 117 -19.42 15.92 12.06
CA THR A 117 -18.07 16.21 11.52
C THR A 117 -17.00 15.37 12.20
N GLY A 118 -17.07 15.18 13.51
CA GLY A 118 -16.16 14.31 14.25
C GLY A 118 -16.20 12.87 13.77
N LEU A 119 -17.40 12.33 13.50
CA LEU A 119 -17.51 10.98 12.91
C LEU A 119 -16.97 10.90 11.48
N LEU A 120 -17.12 11.94 10.67
CA LEU A 120 -16.49 11.99 9.34
C LEU A 120 -14.96 11.99 9.45
N VAL A 121 -14.38 12.72 10.39
CA VAL A 121 -12.93 12.74 10.63
C VAL A 121 -12.44 11.37 11.11
N ILE A 122 -13.18 10.71 12.00
CA ILE A 122 -12.89 9.35 12.45
C ILE A 122 -12.94 8.38 11.25
N ALA A 123 -13.99 8.49 10.42
CA ALA A 123 -14.12 7.65 9.23
C ALA A 123 -12.98 7.87 8.23
N ALA A 124 -12.52 9.12 8.05
CA ALA A 124 -11.35 9.43 7.22
C ALA A 124 -10.06 8.81 7.80
N GLY A 125 -9.88 8.85 9.12
CA GLY A 125 -8.76 8.19 9.81
C GLY A 125 -8.77 6.66 9.61
N LEU A 126 -9.93 6.03 9.76
CA LEU A 126 -10.10 4.59 9.50
C LEU A 126 -9.85 4.25 8.02
N LEU A 127 -10.30 5.11 7.11
CA LEU A 127 -10.07 4.95 5.68
C LEU A 127 -8.58 5.01 5.33
N LEU A 128 -7.84 5.97 5.90
CA LEU A 128 -6.39 6.08 5.73
C LEU A 128 -5.66 4.86 6.31
N SER A 129 -6.09 4.37 7.48
CA SER A 129 -5.56 3.13 8.05
C SER A 129 -5.82 1.94 7.14
N THR A 130 -7.03 1.82 6.59
CA THR A 130 -7.39 0.78 5.62
C THR A 130 -6.51 0.87 4.36
N ALA A 131 -6.31 2.08 3.84
CA ALA A 131 -5.45 2.33 2.66
C ALA A 131 -3.98 1.96 2.95
N TRP A 132 -3.47 2.27 4.14
CA TRP A 132 -2.13 1.86 4.58
C TRP A 132 -1.96 0.34 4.54
N HIS A 133 -2.88 -0.42 5.15
CA HIS A 133 -2.83 -1.89 5.12
C HIS A 133 -2.97 -2.45 3.70
N GLY A 134 -3.76 -1.77 2.84
CA GLY A 134 -3.84 -2.13 1.41
C GLY A 134 -2.52 -1.90 0.67
N GLY A 135 -1.84 -0.79 0.95
CA GLY A 135 -0.50 -0.51 0.42
C GLY A 135 0.53 -1.55 0.88
N GLU A 136 0.46 -1.97 2.15
CA GLU A 136 1.33 -3.03 2.69
C GLU A 136 1.17 -4.36 1.93
N LEU A 137 -0.04 -4.74 1.54
CA LEU A 137 -0.30 -5.94 0.73
C LEU A 137 0.44 -5.90 -0.60
N VAL A 138 0.51 -4.74 -1.24
CA VAL A 138 1.22 -4.56 -2.51
C VAL A 138 2.73 -4.49 -2.31
N TYR A 139 3.20 -3.60 -1.42
CA TYR A 139 4.64 -3.31 -1.29
C TYR A 139 5.41 -4.37 -0.51
N ARG A 140 4.80 -5.01 0.50
CA ARG A 140 5.47 -6.02 1.32
C ARG A 140 5.22 -7.44 0.83
N TYR A 141 4.01 -7.73 0.36
CA TYR A 141 3.61 -9.09 -0.03
C TYR A 141 3.51 -9.28 -1.55
N GLY A 142 3.69 -8.21 -2.35
CA GLY A 142 3.65 -8.29 -3.80
C GLY A 142 2.30 -8.69 -4.38
N LEU A 143 1.20 -8.56 -3.61
CA LEU A 143 -0.11 -8.97 -4.06
C LEU A 143 -0.62 -8.07 -5.18
N GLY A 144 -1.07 -8.69 -6.27
CA GLY A 144 -1.57 -7.97 -7.43
C GLY A 144 -0.49 -7.41 -8.36
N VAL A 145 0.78 -7.72 -8.14
CA VAL A 145 1.90 -7.35 -9.01
C VAL A 145 2.22 -8.51 -9.95
N MET A 146 2.14 -8.28 -11.27
CA MET A 146 2.37 -9.33 -12.28
C MET A 146 3.84 -9.64 -12.53
N SER A 147 4.71 -8.64 -12.39
CA SER A 147 6.14 -8.81 -12.56
C SER A 147 6.87 -7.96 -11.53
N MET A 148 7.62 -8.62 -10.65
CA MET A 148 8.57 -7.92 -9.78
C MET A 148 9.90 -7.84 -10.53
N PRO A 149 10.49 -6.66 -10.75
CA PRO A 149 11.84 -6.57 -11.29
C PRO A 149 12.79 -7.29 -10.32
N LYS A 150 13.58 -8.22 -10.87
CA LYS A 150 14.67 -8.80 -10.07
C LYS A 150 15.69 -7.69 -9.84
N PRO A 151 16.05 -7.36 -8.60
CA PRO A 151 17.11 -6.41 -8.36
C PRO A 151 18.42 -7.01 -8.91
N GLU A 152 18.82 -6.58 -10.08
CA GLU A 152 20.11 -6.89 -10.67
C GLU A 152 21.13 -5.96 -10.03
N GLY A 153 21.94 -6.53 -9.12
CA GLY A 153 23.18 -5.92 -8.66
C GLY A 153 23.08 -4.57 -7.92
N THR A 154 24.15 -4.19 -7.33
CA THR A 154 24.36 -2.93 -6.64
C THR A 154 24.25 -1.75 -7.60
N GLY A 155 23.12 -1.04 -7.57
CA GLY A 155 22.96 0.31 -8.09
C GLY A 155 23.31 0.51 -9.57
N HIS A 156 22.45 1.17 -10.31
CA HIS A 156 22.81 1.72 -11.61
C HIS A 156 24.03 2.63 -11.41
N SER A 157 25.21 2.14 -11.76
CA SER A 157 26.36 2.99 -12.01
C SER A 157 25.99 3.80 -13.27
N HIS A 158 25.59 5.04 -13.08
CA HIS A 158 25.62 6.00 -14.17
C HIS A 158 27.10 6.20 -14.50
N GLU A 159 27.56 5.47 -15.47
CA GLU A 159 28.84 5.72 -16.11
C GLU A 159 28.71 7.07 -16.81
N HIS A 160 29.07 8.12 -16.08
CA HIS A 160 29.31 9.43 -16.69
C HIS A 160 30.49 9.21 -17.64
N GLY A 161 30.15 9.13 -18.94
CA GLY A 161 31.13 9.07 -19.98
C GLY A 161 32.14 10.20 -19.82
N ASP A 162 33.31 9.83 -19.37
CA ASP A 162 34.46 10.70 -19.35
C ASP A 162 34.87 10.91 -20.81
N MET A 163 34.47 12.06 -21.38
CA MET A 163 34.99 12.53 -22.65
C MET A 163 36.41 13.01 -22.41
N SER A 164 37.37 12.10 -22.33
CA SER A 164 38.76 12.45 -22.55
C SER A 164 39.06 12.33 -24.04
N MET A 165 39.03 13.46 -24.71
CA MET A 165 39.77 13.71 -25.93
C MET A 165 41.24 13.51 -25.64
N HIS A 166 41.85 12.55 -26.30
CA HIS A 166 43.29 12.59 -26.69
C HIS A 166 43.42 11.56 -27.81
N GLY A 167 43.65 11.98 -29.02
CA GLY A 167 45.00 12.41 -29.46
C GLY A 167 45.71 11.21 -30.03
N GLU A 168 45.54 11.07 -31.30
CA GLU A 168 46.24 10.31 -32.30
C GLU A 168 47.74 10.23 -32.01
N VAL A 169 48.32 9.04 -31.91
CA VAL A 169 49.65 8.72 -32.42
C VAL A 169 49.69 7.28 -32.90
N MET A 170 49.92 7.14 -34.20
CA MET A 170 50.34 5.89 -34.87
C MET A 170 51.71 5.48 -34.34
N LEU A 171 52.00 4.17 -34.32
CA LEU A 171 53.08 3.48 -35.03
C LEU A 171 53.42 2.11 -34.39
N HIS A 172 53.38 1.14 -35.27
CA HIS A 172 54.32 0.02 -35.49
C HIS A 172 54.47 -1.15 -34.50
N ASP A 173 54.20 -2.28 -35.11
CA ASP A 173 55.01 -3.51 -35.32
C ASP A 173 55.15 -4.57 -34.20
N GLU A 174 54.68 -5.69 -34.63
CA GLU A 174 55.27 -7.04 -34.73
C GLU A 174 55.64 -7.84 -33.44
N ASP A 175 55.29 -9.10 -33.62
CA ASP A 175 55.91 -10.33 -33.10
C ASP A 175 55.44 -10.90 -31.76
N GLY A 176 54.64 -11.94 -31.93
CA GLY A 176 54.84 -13.33 -31.53
C GLY A 176 55.41 -13.63 -30.15
N HIS A 177 54.60 -14.36 -29.37
CA HIS A 177 55.04 -15.63 -28.77
C HIS A 177 53.92 -16.27 -27.94
N ALA A 178 53.58 -17.45 -28.35
CA ALA A 178 52.85 -18.44 -27.54
C ALA A 178 53.67 -18.82 -26.31
N ARG A 179 53.03 -18.91 -25.16
CA ARG A 179 53.41 -19.85 -24.09
C ARG A 179 52.20 -20.21 -23.25
N SER A 180 51.81 -21.48 -23.35
CA SER A 180 51.09 -22.25 -22.39
C SER A 180 51.83 -22.27 -21.04
N HIS A 181 51.14 -22.14 -19.95
CA HIS A 181 51.50 -22.88 -18.72
C HIS A 181 50.23 -23.14 -17.92
N ASP A 182 50.13 -24.40 -17.62
CA ASP A 182 49.24 -25.09 -16.73
C ASP A 182 49.47 -24.63 -15.26
N ASP A 183 48.43 -24.97 -14.52
CA ASP A 183 48.46 -25.41 -13.12
C ASP A 183 48.27 -24.42 -11.99
N ALA A 184 47.41 -24.93 -11.15
CA ALA A 184 47.31 -24.91 -9.68
C ALA A 184 46.21 -24.09 -9.06
N THR A 185 45.17 -24.85 -8.70
CA THR A 185 44.50 -24.88 -7.37
C THR A 185 44.80 -23.73 -6.44
N ASP A 186 43.76 -23.01 -6.05
CA ASP A 186 43.57 -22.76 -4.62
C ASP A 186 42.10 -22.57 -4.25
N GLU A 187 41.75 -23.32 -3.22
CA GLU A 187 40.50 -23.36 -2.52
C GLU A 187 40.20 -22.08 -1.75
N ALA A 188 38.91 -21.92 -1.53
CA ALA A 188 38.31 -21.32 -0.35
C ALA A 188 38.38 -19.82 -0.15
N SER A 189 37.26 -19.17 -0.38
CA SER A 189 36.69 -18.34 0.66
C SER A 189 35.22 -18.05 0.34
N MET A 190 34.32 -18.94 0.78
CA MET A 190 32.92 -18.64 0.95
C MET A 190 32.76 -17.65 2.12
N VAL A 191 32.77 -16.38 1.82
CA VAL A 191 32.24 -15.37 2.74
C VAL A 191 30.73 -15.30 2.53
N THR A 192 29.98 -16.06 3.32
CA THR A 192 28.54 -15.89 3.51
C THR A 192 28.25 -14.50 4.11
N LYS A 193 27.91 -13.57 3.26
CA LYS A 193 27.36 -12.29 3.67
C LYS A 193 25.95 -12.53 4.18
N ALA A 194 25.76 -12.51 5.50
CA ALA A 194 24.48 -12.63 6.17
C ALA A 194 23.53 -11.54 5.67
N SER A 195 22.33 -11.97 5.27
CA SER A 195 21.23 -11.08 4.91
C SER A 195 20.78 -10.29 6.14
N PRO A 196 20.53 -8.98 6.05
CA PRO A 196 20.05 -8.16 7.19
C PRO A 196 18.58 -8.33 7.51
N TYR A 197 17.85 -9.22 6.85
CA TYR A 197 16.44 -9.46 7.15
C TYR A 197 16.27 -10.78 7.91
N PRO A 198 15.66 -10.76 9.12
CA PRO A 198 15.38 -12.00 9.84
C PRO A 198 14.35 -12.83 9.07
N SER A 199 14.68 -14.08 8.79
CA SER A 199 13.78 -15.05 8.20
C SER A 199 12.63 -15.30 9.18
N ALA A 200 11.40 -15.21 8.69
CA ALA A 200 10.15 -15.32 9.46
C ALA A 200 9.90 -16.71 10.08
N GLY A 201 10.86 -17.62 10.05
CA GLY A 201 10.71 -18.99 10.58
C GLY A 201 11.01 -19.18 12.07
N ASN A 202 11.67 -18.22 12.74
CA ASN A 202 12.16 -18.44 14.10
C ASN A 202 11.34 -17.81 15.23
N ALA A 203 10.32 -16.99 14.94
CA ALA A 203 9.52 -16.35 15.99
C ALA A 203 8.51 -17.30 16.64
N ALA A 204 7.90 -18.19 15.88
CA ALA A 204 6.91 -19.13 16.39
C ALA A 204 7.51 -20.25 17.29
N THR A 205 8.76 -20.64 17.02
CA THR A 205 9.45 -21.71 17.80
C THR A 205 9.98 -21.19 19.14
N GLN A 206 10.30 -19.90 19.25
CA GLN A 206 10.75 -19.29 20.51
C GLN A 206 9.61 -19.00 21.48
N GLU A 207 8.42 -18.72 20.98
CA GLU A 207 7.23 -18.46 21.83
C GLU A 207 6.70 -19.76 22.47
N LEU A 208 6.74 -20.88 21.75
CA LEU A 208 6.42 -22.21 22.29
C LEU A 208 7.40 -22.68 23.36
N ALA A 209 8.68 -22.37 23.23
CA ALA A 209 9.69 -22.71 24.24
C ALA A 209 9.54 -21.88 25.54
N ARG A 210 9.09 -20.64 25.46
CA ARG A 210 8.84 -19.79 26.64
C ARG A 210 7.58 -20.19 27.41
N SER A 211 6.54 -20.64 26.72
CA SER A 211 5.29 -21.06 27.34
C SER A 211 5.45 -22.37 28.12
N THR A 212 6.36 -23.26 27.70
CA THR A 212 6.60 -24.55 28.35
C THR A 212 7.43 -24.42 29.63
N VAL A 213 8.31 -23.40 29.74
CA VAL A 213 9.15 -23.22 30.95
C VAL A 213 8.38 -22.60 32.11
N ILE A 214 7.32 -21.84 31.88
CA ILE A 214 6.51 -21.22 32.94
C ILE A 214 5.56 -22.23 33.62
N SER A 215 5.25 -23.36 32.97
CA SER A 215 4.33 -24.38 33.50
C SER A 215 5.01 -25.44 34.39
N ILE A 216 6.33 -25.40 34.59
CA ILE A 216 7.08 -26.39 35.39
C ILE A 216 7.54 -25.81 36.75
N THR A 217 7.31 -24.51 37.01
CA THR A 217 7.72 -23.84 38.27
C THR A 217 6.55 -23.22 39.06
N SER A 218 5.36 -23.82 38.97
CA SER A 218 4.24 -23.49 39.87
C SER A 218 3.69 -24.74 40.50
#